data_50c4f238a8886de320b000c60ea66818
#
_entry.id   50c4f238a8886de320b000c60ea66818
#
_cell.length_a   1.000
_cell.length_b   1.000
_cell.length_c   1.000
_cell.angle_alpha   90.00
_cell.angle_beta   90.00
_cell.angle_gamma   90.00
#
_symmetry.space_group_name_H-M   'P 1'
#
loop_
_entity.id
_entity.type
_entity.pdbx_description
1 polymer ?
#
loop_
_entity_poly.entity_id
_entity_poly.type
_entity_poly.pdbx_seq_one_letter_code
_entity_poly.pdbx_strand_id
1 'polypeptide(L)'
;MAGSGKSLLVASYSEFLRSTKQNAITLNLDPGATALPYNPDVDIRAYVDIDELMEKYKLGPNGALIMASDIAADHLEEIRGELEEEAPDFVLADTPGQIELFAFRESGPYFSKAMTDDTKAVLYTLDAPFCRNPMNFVSNLFLAAAVYTRLRQPQIYALTKTDLVTEEELDGMVGWASEIEQLENALDTTSGDAGALIARDLAIAVHSAGLIFETIPVSAKSNAGLLELNASLTRALSGGEELRP
;
A
#
# COMPACT_ATOMS: atom_id res chain seq x y z
N MET A 1 5.87 -2.58 0.68
CA MET A 1 7.34 -2.77 0.63
C MET A 1 7.84 -2.51 -0.79
N ALA A 2 9.15 -2.24 -0.95
CA ALA A 2 9.73 -2.14 -2.29
C ALA A 2 9.51 -3.45 -3.06
N GLY A 3 9.19 -3.34 -4.35
CA GLY A 3 8.94 -4.51 -5.20
C GLY A 3 7.62 -5.27 -4.97
N SER A 4 6.76 -4.84 -4.06
CA SER A 4 5.47 -5.51 -3.81
C SER A 4 4.38 -5.25 -4.87
N GLY A 5 4.69 -4.54 -5.95
CA GLY A 5 3.77 -4.31 -7.06
C GLY A 5 2.84 -3.11 -6.91
N LYS A 6 3.12 -2.15 -6.01
CA LYS A 6 2.30 -0.94 -5.82
C LYS A 6 2.03 -0.18 -7.11
N SER A 7 3.09 0.29 -7.77
CA SER A 7 2.98 1.10 -8.98
C SER A 7 2.25 0.37 -10.12
N LEU A 8 2.49 -0.95 -10.26
CA LEU A 8 1.76 -1.74 -11.25
C LEU A 8 0.29 -1.90 -10.88
N LEU A 9 -0.02 -2.01 -9.58
CA LEU A 9 -1.41 -2.04 -9.10
C LEU A 9 -2.10 -0.69 -9.32
N VAL A 10 -1.40 0.44 -9.08
CA VAL A 10 -1.93 1.78 -9.40
C VAL A 10 -2.26 1.87 -10.89
N ALA A 11 -1.35 1.43 -11.77
CA ALA A 11 -1.59 1.42 -13.21
C ALA A 11 -2.85 0.63 -13.59
N SER A 12 -2.91 -0.66 -13.20
CA SER A 12 -4.02 -1.53 -13.59
C SER A 12 -5.35 -1.12 -12.94
N TYR A 13 -5.31 -0.66 -11.69
CA TYR A 13 -6.53 -0.25 -11.00
C TYR A 13 -7.06 1.10 -11.49
N SER A 14 -6.20 2.06 -11.87
CA SER A 14 -6.64 3.31 -12.52
C SER A 14 -7.30 3.04 -13.88
N GLU A 15 -6.75 2.13 -14.68
CA GLU A 15 -7.36 1.69 -15.94
C GLU A 15 -8.71 1.01 -15.72
N PHE A 16 -8.82 0.14 -14.70
CA PHE A 16 -10.08 -0.49 -14.31
C PHE A 16 -11.14 0.56 -13.95
N LEU A 17 -10.83 1.53 -13.09
CA LEU A 17 -11.75 2.60 -12.69
C LEU A 17 -12.19 3.43 -13.90
N ARG A 18 -11.25 3.84 -14.75
CA ARG A 18 -11.54 4.60 -15.99
C ARG A 18 -12.44 3.80 -16.94
N SER A 19 -12.25 2.48 -17.02
CA SER A 19 -13.10 1.60 -17.85
C SER A 19 -14.54 1.53 -17.35
N THR A 20 -14.76 1.75 -16.05
CA THR A 20 -16.08 1.84 -15.41
C THR A 20 -16.64 3.27 -15.39
N LYS A 21 -16.02 4.19 -16.13
CA LYS A 21 -16.41 5.61 -16.29
C LYS A 21 -16.24 6.45 -15.02
N GLN A 22 -15.34 6.04 -14.13
CA GLN A 22 -14.95 6.84 -12.97
C GLN A 22 -13.72 7.70 -13.34
N ASN A 23 -13.74 8.97 -12.91
CA ASN A 23 -12.60 9.85 -13.08
C ASN A 23 -11.54 9.51 -12.03
N ALA A 24 -10.59 8.65 -12.41
CA ALA A 24 -9.49 8.20 -11.55
C ALA A 24 -8.20 8.94 -11.92
N ILE A 25 -7.66 9.70 -10.97
CA ILE A 25 -6.41 10.44 -11.10
C ILE A 25 -5.30 9.70 -10.37
N THR A 26 -4.14 9.61 -10.99
CA THR A 26 -2.94 8.98 -10.44
C THR A 26 -1.97 10.04 -9.95
N LEU A 27 -1.53 9.89 -8.69
CA LEU A 27 -0.56 10.76 -8.04
C LEU A 27 0.70 9.96 -7.71
N ASN A 28 1.84 10.33 -8.27
CA ASN A 28 3.12 9.78 -7.86
C ASN A 28 3.70 10.58 -6.68
N LEU A 29 3.89 9.93 -5.53
CA LEU A 29 4.56 10.48 -4.35
C LEU A 29 5.97 9.90 -4.13
N ASP A 30 6.49 9.08 -5.07
CA ASP A 30 7.86 8.56 -5.00
C ASP A 30 8.81 9.43 -5.83
N PRO A 31 9.57 10.33 -5.19
CA PRO A 31 10.52 11.17 -5.91
C PRO A 31 11.69 10.36 -6.49
N GLY A 32 11.91 9.13 -5.99
CA GLY A 32 12.96 8.22 -6.48
C GLY A 32 12.54 7.27 -7.59
N ALA A 33 11.31 7.36 -8.06
CA ALA A 33 10.84 6.49 -9.14
C ALA A 33 11.52 6.85 -10.47
N THR A 34 12.42 6.00 -10.95
CA THR A 34 13.11 6.20 -12.24
C THR A 34 12.22 5.84 -13.43
N ALA A 35 11.33 4.86 -13.27
CA ALA A 35 10.35 4.45 -14.27
C ALA A 35 9.07 4.01 -13.58
N LEU A 36 7.94 4.49 -14.09
CA LEU A 36 6.61 4.10 -13.64
C LEU A 36 5.91 3.31 -14.76
N PRO A 37 5.09 2.30 -14.43
CA PRO A 37 4.31 1.55 -15.42
C PRO A 37 3.09 2.33 -15.94
N TYR A 38 2.92 3.59 -15.53
CA TYR A 38 1.86 4.51 -15.92
C TYR A 38 2.42 5.94 -16.06
N ASN A 39 1.70 6.82 -16.72
CA ASN A 39 1.97 8.24 -16.71
C ASN A 39 1.16 8.87 -15.58
N PRO A 40 1.76 9.38 -14.51
CA PRO A 40 1.03 10.02 -13.44
C PRO A 40 0.35 11.31 -13.94
N ASP A 41 -0.87 11.54 -13.49
CA ASP A 41 -1.60 12.77 -13.78
C ASP A 41 -1.00 13.94 -12.97
N VAL A 42 -0.60 13.66 -11.71
CA VAL A 42 0.18 14.57 -10.86
C VAL A 42 1.45 13.88 -10.39
N ASP A 43 2.60 14.53 -10.50
CA ASP A 43 3.90 13.91 -10.25
C ASP A 43 4.77 14.77 -9.34
N ILE A 44 5.13 14.24 -8.18
CA ILE A 44 6.00 14.93 -7.23
C ILE A 44 7.38 15.31 -7.82
N ARG A 45 7.85 14.57 -8.82
CA ARG A 45 9.13 14.84 -9.51
C ARG A 45 9.11 16.13 -10.33
N ALA A 46 7.94 16.73 -10.57
CA ALA A 46 7.84 18.08 -11.13
C ALA A 46 8.25 19.17 -10.12
N TYR A 47 8.17 18.87 -8.82
CA TYR A 47 8.49 19.79 -7.74
C TYR A 47 9.85 19.55 -7.11
N VAL A 48 10.37 18.32 -7.20
CA VAL A 48 11.59 17.90 -6.50
C VAL A 48 12.46 17.02 -7.40
N ASP A 49 13.69 17.46 -7.65
CA ASP A 49 14.69 16.70 -8.39
C ASP A 49 15.74 16.11 -7.42
N ILE A 50 15.79 14.77 -7.35
CA ILE A 50 16.71 14.05 -6.45
C ILE A 50 18.17 14.25 -6.86
N ASP A 51 18.48 14.28 -8.16
CA ASP A 51 19.84 14.42 -8.66
C ASP A 51 20.39 15.82 -8.31
N GLU A 52 19.54 16.86 -8.44
CA GLU A 52 19.89 18.22 -8.00
C GLU A 52 20.16 18.27 -6.49
N LEU A 53 19.32 17.59 -5.67
CA LEU A 53 19.51 17.54 -4.22
C LEU A 53 20.80 16.82 -3.84
N MET A 54 21.13 15.72 -4.51
CA MET A 54 22.37 14.99 -4.28
C MET A 54 23.59 15.85 -4.57
N GLU A 55 23.57 16.58 -5.67
CA GLU A 55 24.68 17.44 -6.08
C GLU A 55 24.84 18.66 -5.16
N LYS A 56 23.75 19.38 -4.91
CA LYS A 56 23.73 20.63 -4.15
C LYS A 56 24.10 20.44 -2.68
N TYR A 57 23.57 19.38 -2.06
CA TYR A 57 23.74 19.12 -0.63
C TYR A 57 24.76 18.02 -0.32
N LYS A 58 25.41 17.45 -1.35
CA LYS A 58 26.37 16.34 -1.24
C LYS A 58 25.81 15.14 -0.48
N LEU A 59 24.54 14.82 -0.75
CA LEU A 59 23.83 13.72 -0.12
C LEU A 59 24.01 12.42 -0.92
N GLY A 60 24.02 11.30 -0.21
CA GLY A 60 23.80 9.99 -0.85
C GLY A 60 22.32 9.78 -1.21
N PRO A 61 21.98 8.74 -2.01
CA PRO A 61 20.63 8.50 -2.50
C PRO A 61 19.56 8.48 -1.40
N ASN A 62 19.80 7.81 -0.28
CA ASN A 62 18.84 7.75 0.83
C ASN A 62 18.62 9.11 1.50
N GLY A 63 19.70 9.91 1.64
CA GLY A 63 19.61 11.27 2.19
C GLY A 63 18.83 12.19 1.28
N ALA A 64 19.06 12.08 -0.04
CA ALA A 64 18.33 12.86 -1.04
C ALA A 64 16.84 12.47 -1.08
N LEU A 65 16.51 11.19 -1.01
CA LEU A 65 15.11 10.70 -0.92
C LEU A 65 14.38 11.24 0.30
N ILE A 66 15.07 11.24 1.46
CA ILE A 66 14.51 11.82 2.69
C ILE A 66 14.21 13.29 2.51
N MET A 67 15.21 14.06 2.04
CA MET A 67 15.07 15.50 1.82
C MET A 67 14.00 15.81 0.78
N ALA A 68 13.94 15.03 -0.31
CA ALA A 68 12.93 15.16 -1.34
C ALA A 68 11.51 14.96 -0.79
N SER A 69 11.32 13.98 0.09
CA SER A 69 10.02 13.73 0.73
C SER A 69 9.61 14.87 1.67
N ASP A 70 10.56 15.49 2.34
CA ASP A 70 10.28 16.63 3.22
C ASP A 70 9.96 17.90 2.40
N ILE A 71 10.72 18.18 1.32
CA ILE A 71 10.44 19.28 0.38
C ILE A 71 9.10 19.09 -0.33
N ALA A 72 8.77 17.85 -0.71
CA ALA A 72 7.48 17.52 -1.31
C ALA A 72 6.29 17.92 -0.43
N ALA A 73 6.45 17.83 0.90
CA ALA A 73 5.41 18.26 1.83
C ALA A 73 5.18 19.78 1.82
N ASP A 74 6.17 20.57 1.45
CA ASP A 74 6.03 22.03 1.31
C ASP A 74 5.20 22.41 0.07
N HIS A 75 5.09 21.52 -0.93
CA HIS A 75 4.30 21.70 -2.15
C HIS A 75 2.89 21.06 -2.08
N LEU A 76 2.47 20.65 -0.89
CA LEU A 76 1.19 19.93 -0.73
C LEU A 76 -0.02 20.74 -1.22
N GLU A 77 -0.05 22.04 -0.96
CA GLU A 77 -1.17 22.93 -1.39
C GLU A 77 -1.23 23.05 -2.93
N GLU A 78 -0.08 23.08 -3.60
CA GLU A 78 0.00 23.13 -5.07
C GLU A 78 -0.50 21.80 -5.65
N ILE A 79 -0.02 20.67 -5.12
CA ILE A 79 -0.45 19.32 -5.52
C ILE A 79 -1.96 19.13 -5.29
N ARG A 80 -2.47 19.62 -4.16
CA ARG A 80 -3.91 19.60 -3.86
C ARG A 80 -4.70 20.40 -4.87
N GLY A 81 -4.22 21.58 -5.24
CA GLY A 81 -4.85 22.44 -6.26
C GLY A 81 -4.95 21.73 -7.61
N GLU A 82 -3.87 21.10 -8.09
CA GLU A 82 -3.88 20.32 -9.33
C GLU A 82 -4.88 19.16 -9.29
N LEU A 83 -4.97 18.45 -8.17
CA LEU A 83 -5.93 17.36 -8.01
C LEU A 83 -7.38 17.85 -8.00
N GLU A 84 -7.66 18.98 -7.34
CA GLU A 84 -9.01 19.56 -7.26
C GLU A 84 -9.50 20.10 -8.62
N GLU A 85 -8.59 20.62 -9.47
CA GLU A 85 -8.92 21.07 -10.84
C GLU A 85 -9.45 19.94 -11.73
N GLU A 86 -8.95 18.72 -11.53
CA GLU A 86 -9.38 17.55 -12.29
C GLU A 86 -10.73 16.97 -11.82
N ALA A 87 -11.28 17.43 -10.69
CA ALA A 87 -12.53 16.97 -10.08
C ALA A 87 -12.67 15.42 -10.05
N PRO A 88 -11.73 14.72 -9.42
CA PRO A 88 -11.66 13.26 -9.47
C PRO A 88 -12.75 12.58 -8.63
N ASP A 89 -13.24 11.41 -9.11
CA ASP A 89 -13.98 10.47 -8.27
C ASP A 89 -13.04 9.70 -7.34
N PHE A 90 -11.80 9.41 -7.82
CA PHE A 90 -10.75 8.71 -7.08
C PHE A 90 -9.37 9.30 -7.34
N VAL A 91 -8.59 9.45 -6.28
CA VAL A 91 -7.14 9.71 -6.36
C VAL A 91 -6.38 8.48 -5.89
N LEU A 92 -5.52 7.94 -6.75
CA LEU A 92 -4.65 6.81 -6.46
C LEU A 92 -3.23 7.30 -6.21
N ALA A 93 -2.85 7.41 -4.94
CA ALA A 93 -1.52 7.88 -4.55
C ALA A 93 -0.53 6.71 -4.46
N ASP A 94 0.46 6.69 -5.36
CA ASP A 94 1.59 5.76 -5.34
C ASP A 94 2.71 6.30 -4.45
N THR A 95 3.00 5.56 -3.39
CA THR A 95 3.96 5.98 -2.35
C THR A 95 5.34 5.37 -2.57
N PRO A 96 6.41 5.98 -2.01
CA PRO A 96 7.75 5.40 -2.04
C PRO A 96 7.78 3.92 -1.65
N GLY A 97 8.64 3.16 -2.32
CA GLY A 97 8.80 1.72 -2.08
C GLY A 97 9.30 1.38 -0.69
N GLN A 98 10.06 2.27 -0.09
CA GLN A 98 10.62 2.15 1.25
C GLN A 98 9.60 2.70 2.26
N ILE A 99 9.03 1.82 3.11
CA ILE A 99 7.99 2.18 4.10
C ILE A 99 8.48 3.26 5.05
N GLU A 100 9.75 3.22 5.45
CA GLU A 100 10.37 4.20 6.36
C GLU A 100 10.38 5.62 5.78
N LEU A 101 10.44 5.78 4.48
CA LEU A 101 10.45 7.10 3.85
C LEU A 101 9.07 7.76 3.84
N PHE A 102 8.01 6.96 3.91
CA PHE A 102 6.65 7.48 3.90
C PHE A 102 5.98 7.32 5.27
N ALA A 103 5.66 6.11 5.70
CA ALA A 103 4.84 5.90 6.90
C ALA A 103 5.53 6.31 8.21
N PHE A 104 6.88 6.22 8.29
CA PHE A 104 7.62 6.48 9.53
C PHE A 104 8.34 7.83 9.58
N ARG A 105 8.23 8.65 8.52
CA ARG A 105 8.62 10.07 8.53
C ARG A 105 7.41 10.95 8.82
N GLU A 106 7.64 12.20 9.19
CA GLU A 106 6.53 13.14 9.44
C GLU A 106 5.77 13.52 8.16
N SER A 107 6.46 13.54 7.00
CA SER A 107 5.89 13.84 5.69
C SER A 107 4.73 12.91 5.32
N GLY A 108 4.85 11.60 5.53
CA GLY A 108 3.80 10.65 5.15
C GLY A 108 2.48 10.80 5.92
N PRO A 109 2.48 10.80 7.27
CA PRO A 109 1.29 11.14 8.05
C PRO A 109 0.73 12.54 7.72
N TYR A 110 1.60 13.51 7.40
CA TYR A 110 1.17 14.83 6.97
C TYR A 110 0.44 14.76 5.63
N PHE A 111 1.03 14.14 4.60
CA PHE A 111 0.35 13.88 3.32
C PHE A 111 -0.96 13.13 3.51
N SER A 112 -0.94 12.04 4.26
CA SER A 112 -2.13 11.24 4.52
C SER A 112 -3.25 12.04 5.19
N LYS A 113 -2.93 13.03 6.01
CA LYS A 113 -3.92 13.86 6.70
C LYS A 113 -4.39 15.04 5.85
N ALA A 114 -3.47 15.73 5.18
CA ALA A 114 -3.69 17.05 4.62
C ALA A 114 -3.96 17.07 3.10
N MET A 115 -3.77 15.94 2.40
CA MET A 115 -3.98 15.86 0.95
C MET A 115 -5.41 16.18 0.51
N THR A 116 -6.40 15.78 1.28
CA THR A 116 -7.82 16.06 1.05
C THR A 116 -8.58 15.97 2.35
N ASP A 117 -9.72 16.62 2.43
CA ASP A 117 -10.69 16.48 3.53
C ASP A 117 -11.62 15.28 3.32
N ASP A 118 -11.64 14.69 2.12
CA ASP A 118 -12.43 13.52 1.78
C ASP A 118 -11.96 12.24 2.49
N THR A 119 -12.77 11.19 2.39
CA THR A 119 -12.45 9.89 2.97
C THR A 119 -11.23 9.26 2.27
N LYS A 120 -10.38 8.64 3.06
CA LYS A 120 -9.12 8.01 2.63
C LYS A 120 -9.01 6.60 3.14
N ALA A 121 -8.37 5.73 2.36
CA ALA A 121 -8.03 4.39 2.77
C ALA A 121 -6.59 4.06 2.39
N VAL A 122 -5.93 3.23 3.18
CA VAL A 122 -4.61 2.68 2.87
C VAL A 122 -4.78 1.31 2.26
N LEU A 123 -4.25 1.14 1.05
CA LEU A 123 -4.10 -0.17 0.44
C LEU A 123 -2.69 -0.68 0.70
N TYR A 124 -2.55 -1.59 1.66
CA TYR A 124 -1.26 -2.20 1.98
C TYR A 124 -1.00 -3.42 1.11
N THR A 125 0.07 -3.41 0.34
CA THR A 125 0.40 -4.49 -0.60
C THR A 125 1.26 -5.57 0.05
N LEU A 126 0.76 -6.80 0.03
CA LEU A 126 1.45 -8.04 0.42
C LEU A 126 1.92 -8.75 -0.86
N ASP A 127 3.20 -9.06 -0.97
CA ASP A 127 3.77 -9.81 -2.11
C ASP A 127 3.49 -11.30 -1.92
N ALA A 128 2.60 -11.90 -2.71
CA ALA A 128 2.21 -13.31 -2.55
C ALA A 128 3.40 -14.27 -2.66
N PRO A 129 4.31 -14.18 -3.65
CA PRO A 129 5.52 -15.00 -3.69
C PRO A 129 6.38 -14.93 -2.41
N PHE A 130 6.50 -13.76 -1.80
CA PHE A 130 7.23 -13.60 -0.54
C PHE A 130 6.46 -14.16 0.65
N CYS A 131 5.15 -14.02 0.64
CA CYS A 131 4.24 -14.46 1.70
C CYS A 131 3.96 -15.98 1.72
N ARG A 132 4.48 -16.77 0.76
CA ARG A 132 4.40 -18.24 0.80
C ARG A 132 4.96 -18.83 2.10
N ASN A 133 5.98 -18.19 2.66
CA ASN A 133 6.50 -18.56 3.97
C ASN A 133 5.66 -17.89 5.07
N PRO A 134 5.04 -18.67 6.00
CA PRO A 134 4.20 -18.12 7.06
C PRO A 134 4.91 -17.09 7.94
N MET A 135 6.21 -17.25 8.18
CA MET A 135 7.00 -16.28 8.96
C MET A 135 7.11 -14.93 8.24
N ASN A 136 7.28 -14.95 6.90
CA ASN A 136 7.29 -13.74 6.09
C ASN A 136 5.90 -13.08 6.07
N PHE A 137 4.84 -13.90 6.03
CA PHE A 137 3.47 -13.41 6.12
C PHE A 137 3.24 -12.67 7.42
N VAL A 138 3.60 -13.27 8.58
CA VAL A 138 3.51 -12.62 9.89
C VAL A 138 4.34 -11.33 9.95
N SER A 139 5.56 -11.33 9.42
CA SER A 139 6.40 -10.12 9.37
C SER A 139 5.71 -8.99 8.60
N ASN A 140 5.02 -9.31 7.50
CA ASN A 140 4.24 -8.33 6.75
C ASN A 140 3.01 -7.84 7.51
N LEU A 141 2.29 -8.72 8.20
CA LEU A 141 1.15 -8.31 9.05
C LEU A 141 1.59 -7.34 10.13
N PHE A 142 2.75 -7.59 10.76
CA PHE A 142 3.29 -6.71 11.78
C PHE A 142 3.68 -5.34 11.22
N LEU A 143 4.34 -5.30 10.05
CA LEU A 143 4.65 -4.06 9.36
C LEU A 143 3.38 -3.30 8.95
N ALA A 144 2.36 -3.99 8.48
CA ALA A 144 1.08 -3.39 8.13
C ALA A 144 0.36 -2.80 9.35
N ALA A 145 0.39 -3.49 10.49
CA ALA A 145 -0.12 -2.98 11.76
C ALA A 145 0.65 -1.72 12.22
N ALA A 146 1.98 -1.70 12.04
CA ALA A 146 2.80 -0.53 12.33
C ALA A 146 2.45 0.67 11.41
N VAL A 147 2.19 0.44 10.12
CA VAL A 147 1.72 1.48 9.18
C VAL A 147 0.34 2.02 9.61
N TYR A 148 -0.59 1.13 9.97
CA TYR A 148 -1.91 1.54 10.47
C TYR A 148 -1.81 2.45 11.69
N THR A 149 -0.94 2.12 12.66
CA THR A 149 -0.77 2.96 13.88
C THR A 149 -0.22 4.35 13.57
N ARG A 150 0.53 4.50 12.48
CA ARG A 150 1.10 5.78 12.03
C ARG A 150 0.11 6.61 11.24
N LEU A 151 -0.56 6.00 10.25
CA LEU A 151 -1.43 6.71 9.32
C LEU A 151 -2.86 6.87 9.85
N ARG A 152 -3.34 5.92 10.65
CA ARG A 152 -4.70 5.91 11.27
C ARG A 152 -5.83 6.10 10.26
N GLN A 153 -5.68 5.49 9.09
CA GLN A 153 -6.69 5.44 8.04
C GLN A 153 -7.26 4.02 7.94
N PRO A 154 -8.50 3.82 7.49
CA PRO A 154 -9.00 2.51 7.09
C PRO A 154 -7.97 1.80 6.21
N GLN A 155 -7.71 0.53 6.48
CA GLN A 155 -6.67 -0.22 5.78
C GLN A 155 -7.23 -1.53 5.23
N ILE A 156 -6.83 -1.87 4.01
CA ILE A 156 -7.14 -3.12 3.32
C ILE A 156 -5.81 -3.74 2.86
N TYR A 157 -5.74 -5.07 2.86
CA TYR A 157 -4.61 -5.79 2.32
C TYR A 157 -4.87 -6.22 0.88
N ALA A 158 -3.99 -5.82 -0.04
CA ALA A 158 -3.93 -6.39 -1.38
C ALA A 158 -2.83 -7.44 -1.42
N LEU A 159 -3.20 -8.71 -1.53
CA LEU A 159 -2.26 -9.80 -1.78
C LEU A 159 -1.95 -9.83 -3.27
N THR A 160 -0.83 -9.21 -3.64
CA THR A 160 -0.44 -8.92 -5.03
C THR A 160 0.32 -10.07 -5.68
N LYS A 161 0.42 -10.03 -7.02
CA LYS A 161 1.16 -11.03 -7.84
C LYS A 161 0.63 -12.45 -7.67
N THR A 162 -0.68 -12.59 -7.54
CA THR A 162 -1.33 -13.90 -7.39
C THR A 162 -1.15 -14.79 -8.62
N ASP A 163 -0.82 -14.21 -9.78
CA ASP A 163 -0.41 -14.92 -10.99
C ASP A 163 0.93 -15.69 -10.87
N LEU A 164 1.70 -15.47 -9.81
CA LEU A 164 3.00 -16.11 -9.55
C LEU A 164 2.95 -17.18 -8.44
N VAL A 165 1.77 -17.51 -7.93
CA VAL A 165 1.57 -18.53 -6.91
C VAL A 165 0.53 -19.56 -7.38
N THR A 166 0.54 -20.75 -6.79
CA THR A 166 -0.48 -21.75 -7.08
C THR A 166 -1.79 -21.43 -6.34
N GLU A 167 -2.89 -22.01 -6.78
CA GLU A 167 -4.20 -21.85 -6.13
C GLU A 167 -4.15 -22.34 -4.67
N GLU A 168 -3.50 -23.47 -4.40
CA GLU A 168 -3.34 -24.00 -3.04
C GLU A 168 -2.53 -23.05 -2.13
N GLU A 169 -1.45 -22.45 -2.64
CA GLU A 169 -0.67 -21.46 -1.90
C GLU A 169 -1.49 -20.20 -1.63
N LEU A 170 -2.30 -19.78 -2.60
CA LEU A 170 -3.17 -18.62 -2.47
C LEU A 170 -4.26 -18.84 -1.41
N ASP A 171 -4.95 -19.97 -1.48
CA ASP A 171 -5.98 -20.36 -0.51
C ASP A 171 -5.41 -20.43 0.90
N GLY A 172 -4.21 -21.00 1.04
CA GLY A 172 -3.47 -21.02 2.31
C GLY A 172 -3.25 -19.62 2.88
N MET A 173 -2.73 -18.69 2.07
CA MET A 173 -2.45 -17.30 2.51
C MET A 173 -3.73 -16.53 2.86
N VAL A 174 -4.81 -16.74 2.12
CA VAL A 174 -6.13 -16.15 2.44
C VAL A 174 -6.68 -16.73 3.72
N GLY A 175 -6.53 -18.04 3.93
CA GLY A 175 -6.88 -18.70 5.19
C GLY A 175 -6.11 -18.15 6.39
N TRP A 176 -4.79 -17.92 6.25
CA TRP A 176 -3.96 -17.32 7.31
C TRP A 176 -4.39 -15.88 7.66
N ALA A 177 -4.90 -15.15 6.68
CA ALA A 177 -5.41 -13.80 6.92
C ALA A 177 -6.77 -13.79 7.64
N SER A 178 -7.58 -14.86 7.49
CA SER A 178 -8.93 -14.93 8.02
C SER A 178 -9.00 -15.63 9.38
N GLU A 179 -8.17 -16.66 9.58
CA GLU A 179 -8.26 -17.59 10.71
C GLU A 179 -6.90 -17.79 11.36
N ILE A 180 -6.74 -17.27 12.57
CA ILE A 180 -5.46 -17.32 13.29
C ILE A 180 -4.97 -18.77 13.51
N GLU A 181 -5.86 -19.71 13.72
CA GLU A 181 -5.53 -21.13 13.94
C GLU A 181 -4.86 -21.75 12.70
N GLN A 182 -5.25 -21.34 11.48
CA GLN A 182 -4.60 -21.79 10.24
C GLN A 182 -3.18 -21.28 10.14
N LEU A 183 -2.96 -20.01 10.52
CA LEU A 183 -1.63 -19.40 10.53
C LEU A 183 -0.73 -20.06 11.60
N GLU A 184 -1.24 -20.31 12.81
CA GLU A 184 -0.52 -21.01 13.86
C GLU A 184 -0.07 -22.40 13.42
N ASN A 185 -0.99 -23.18 12.83
CA ASN A 185 -0.68 -24.51 12.29
C ASN A 185 0.40 -24.45 11.19
N ALA A 186 0.35 -23.44 10.30
CA ALA A 186 1.35 -23.27 9.26
C ALA A 186 2.73 -22.91 9.85
N LEU A 187 2.78 -22.10 10.89
CA LEU A 187 4.03 -21.76 11.60
C LEU A 187 4.62 -22.97 12.29
N ASP A 188 3.81 -23.79 12.98
CA ASP A 188 4.26 -25.00 13.67
C ASP A 188 4.84 -26.07 12.72
N THR A 189 4.36 -26.11 11.47
CA THR A 189 4.86 -27.04 10.45
C THR A 189 6.12 -26.53 9.75
N THR A 190 6.39 -25.22 9.75
CA THR A 190 7.50 -24.63 8.99
C THR A 190 8.84 -24.72 9.69
N SER A 191 8.88 -24.46 11.00
CA SER A 191 10.11 -24.63 11.82
C SER A 191 9.73 -24.69 13.30
N GLY A 192 10.23 -25.72 13.99
CA GLY A 192 10.10 -25.84 15.46
C GLY A 192 11.13 -25.01 16.22
N ASP A 193 11.65 -23.92 15.65
CA ASP A 193 12.69 -23.09 16.27
C ASP A 193 12.11 -21.88 17.04
N ALA A 194 12.99 -21.17 17.75
CA ALA A 194 12.61 -19.99 18.51
C ALA A 194 11.99 -18.88 17.65
N GLY A 195 12.32 -18.83 16.35
CA GLY A 195 11.76 -17.84 15.42
C GLY A 195 10.28 -18.07 15.14
N ALA A 196 9.86 -19.33 15.00
CA ALA A 196 8.46 -19.69 14.81
C ALA A 196 7.60 -19.34 16.04
N LEU A 197 8.15 -19.54 17.25
CA LEU A 197 7.45 -19.16 18.49
C LEU A 197 7.23 -17.63 18.55
N ILE A 198 8.26 -16.83 18.24
CA ILE A 198 8.14 -15.37 18.19
C ILE A 198 7.13 -14.94 17.13
N ALA A 199 7.17 -15.53 15.93
CA ALA A 199 6.23 -15.22 14.86
C ALA A 199 4.79 -15.53 15.28
N ARG A 200 4.55 -16.65 15.97
CA ARG A 200 3.27 -17.02 16.53
C ARG A 200 2.77 -15.99 17.55
N ASP A 201 3.60 -15.60 18.51
CA ASP A 201 3.22 -14.62 19.53
C ASP A 201 2.88 -13.26 18.87
N LEU A 202 3.63 -12.85 17.84
CA LEU A 202 3.35 -11.64 17.06
C LEU A 202 2.03 -11.75 16.29
N ALA A 203 1.73 -12.88 15.65
CA ALA A 203 0.49 -13.11 14.95
C ALA A 203 -0.71 -13.01 15.90
N ILE A 204 -0.63 -13.65 17.06
CA ILE A 204 -1.65 -13.59 18.11
C ILE A 204 -1.84 -12.14 18.59
N ALA A 205 -0.77 -11.40 18.80
CA ALA A 205 -0.82 -10.01 19.27
C ALA A 205 -1.54 -9.10 18.25
N VAL A 206 -1.20 -9.21 16.95
CA VAL A 206 -1.84 -8.44 15.87
C VAL A 206 -3.32 -8.81 15.75
N HIS A 207 -3.65 -10.10 15.82
CA HIS A 207 -5.03 -10.58 15.79
C HIS A 207 -5.84 -10.06 16.99
N SER A 208 -5.31 -10.20 18.21
CA SER A 208 -5.98 -9.77 19.45
C SER A 208 -6.18 -8.25 19.52
N ALA A 209 -5.29 -7.49 18.86
CA ALA A 209 -5.43 -6.04 18.72
C ALA A 209 -6.48 -5.61 17.68
N GLY A 210 -7.10 -6.56 16.94
CA GLY A 210 -8.03 -6.26 15.85
C GLY A 210 -7.37 -5.61 14.64
N LEU A 211 -6.07 -5.83 14.45
CA LEU A 211 -5.27 -5.24 13.37
C LEU A 211 -5.08 -6.21 12.19
N ILE A 212 -5.99 -7.14 12.02
CA ILE A 212 -6.13 -7.95 10.81
C ILE A 212 -7.23 -7.33 9.95
N PHE A 213 -6.86 -7.01 8.72
CA PHE A 213 -7.74 -6.32 7.78
C PHE A 213 -8.15 -7.28 6.66
N GLU A 214 -9.24 -6.95 5.98
CA GLU A 214 -9.71 -7.71 4.81
C GLU A 214 -8.58 -7.85 3.80
N THR A 215 -8.31 -9.08 3.34
CA THR A 215 -7.24 -9.41 2.40
C THR A 215 -7.83 -9.80 1.06
N ILE A 216 -7.53 -9.01 0.03
CA ILE A 216 -8.04 -9.20 -1.33
C ILE A 216 -6.90 -9.72 -2.22
N PRO A 217 -7.01 -10.93 -2.76
CA PRO A 217 -6.08 -11.42 -3.77
C PRO A 217 -6.21 -10.64 -5.06
N VAL A 218 -5.07 -10.13 -5.59
CA VAL A 218 -5.07 -9.36 -6.84
C VAL A 218 -3.86 -9.71 -7.72
N SER A 219 -4.08 -9.68 -9.03
CA SER A 219 -3.00 -9.65 -10.02
C SER A 219 -3.18 -8.44 -10.92
N ALA A 220 -2.29 -7.47 -10.79
CA ALA A 220 -2.24 -6.31 -11.66
C ALA A 220 -1.89 -6.68 -13.13
N LYS A 221 -1.30 -7.86 -13.35
CA LYS A 221 -0.94 -8.34 -14.69
C LYS A 221 -2.12 -8.94 -15.44
N SER A 222 -3.01 -9.65 -14.75
CA SER A 222 -4.19 -10.29 -15.33
C SER A 222 -5.50 -9.55 -15.02
N ASN A 223 -5.45 -8.50 -14.23
CA ASN A 223 -6.59 -7.75 -13.69
C ASN A 223 -7.53 -8.59 -12.79
N ALA A 224 -7.09 -9.78 -12.36
CA ALA A 224 -7.86 -10.61 -11.44
C ALA A 224 -7.97 -9.93 -10.07
N GLY A 225 -9.14 -10.01 -9.43
CA GLY A 225 -9.40 -9.47 -8.10
C GLY A 225 -9.63 -7.96 -8.04
N LEU A 226 -9.57 -7.21 -9.16
CA LEU A 226 -9.76 -5.76 -9.14
C LEU A 226 -11.21 -5.35 -8.83
N LEU A 227 -12.19 -6.17 -9.21
CA LEU A 227 -13.61 -5.91 -8.88
C LEU A 227 -13.86 -6.04 -7.37
N GLU A 228 -13.33 -7.10 -6.76
CA GLU A 228 -13.41 -7.37 -5.34
C GLU A 228 -12.66 -6.29 -4.54
N LEU A 229 -11.49 -5.89 -5.03
CA LEU A 229 -10.72 -4.79 -4.45
C LEU A 229 -11.51 -3.48 -4.48
N ASN A 230 -12.15 -3.16 -5.62
CA ASN A 230 -12.98 -1.96 -5.75
C ASN A 230 -14.16 -1.99 -4.78
N ALA A 231 -14.84 -3.13 -4.66
CA ALA A 231 -15.96 -3.27 -3.72
C ALA A 231 -15.52 -3.08 -2.26
N SER A 232 -14.37 -3.65 -1.87
CA SER A 232 -13.82 -3.50 -0.54
C SER A 232 -13.37 -2.06 -0.24
N LEU A 233 -12.68 -1.41 -1.17
CA LEU A 233 -12.26 -0.01 -1.04
C LEU A 233 -13.47 0.93 -0.94
N THR A 234 -14.50 0.72 -1.77
CA THR A 234 -15.74 1.53 -1.72
C THR A 234 -16.43 1.41 -0.37
N ARG A 235 -16.52 0.20 0.21
CA ARG A 235 -17.05 0.01 1.57
C ARG A 235 -16.23 0.72 2.63
N ALA A 236 -14.90 0.64 2.54
CA ALA A 236 -14.01 1.29 3.49
C ALA A 236 -14.11 2.82 3.42
N LEU A 237 -14.23 3.38 2.23
CA LEU A 237 -14.36 4.82 1.99
C LEU A 237 -15.74 5.37 2.38
N SER A 238 -16.81 4.56 2.28
CA SER A 238 -18.16 4.95 2.71
C SER A 238 -18.42 4.81 4.21
N GLY A 239 -17.40 4.49 5.01
CA GLY A 239 -17.54 4.29 6.45
C GLY A 239 -18.35 3.06 6.84
N GLY A 240 -18.50 2.09 5.93
CA GLY A 240 -19.31 0.88 6.12
C GLY A 240 -20.82 1.11 5.93
N GLU A 241 -21.25 2.30 5.57
CA GLU A 241 -22.62 2.51 5.12
C GLU A 241 -22.78 1.94 3.70
N GLU A 242 -23.75 1.04 3.51
CA GLU A 242 -24.14 0.60 2.17
C GLU A 242 -24.61 1.82 1.37
N LEU A 243 -23.94 2.12 0.25
CA LEU A 243 -24.45 3.07 -0.72
C LEU A 243 -25.81 2.54 -1.19
N ARG A 244 -26.88 3.14 -0.70
CA ARG A 244 -28.24 2.83 -1.20
C ARG A 244 -28.30 3.21 -2.66
N PRO A 245 -28.80 2.30 -3.52
CA PRO A 245 -28.89 2.54 -4.96
C PRO A 245 -29.76 3.72 -5.32
#